data_93e8514ccd805b20f06872902e2b9088
#
_entry.id   93e8514ccd805b20f06872902e2b9088
#
_cell.length_a   1.000
_cell.length_b   1.000
_cell.length_c   1.000
_cell.angle_alpha   90.00
_cell.angle_beta   90.00
_cell.angle_gamma   90.00
#
_symmetry.space_group_name_H-M   'P 1'
#
loop_
_entity.id
_entity.type
_entity.pdbx_description
1 polymer ?
#
loop_
_entity_poly.entity_id
_entity_poly.type
_entity_poly.pdbx_seq_one_letter_code
_entity_poly.pdbx_strand_id
1 'polypeptide(L)'
;MHIVTRKRLSDAVKQHPSAADEIEAWTGIVEAARWQNFLEVSSTFKDADNVNGYVVFNIRRNRFRLITVIHYAKAGTQGHVYIRSFLTHKEYDNPANWDRRFGTK
;
A
#
# COMPACT_ATOMS: atom_id res chain seq x y z
N MET A 1 -5.30 -11.38 -0.07
CA MET A 1 -6.16 -10.26 0.35
C MET A 1 -6.75 -9.57 -0.86
N HIS A 2 -7.93 -9.00 -0.71
CA HIS A 2 -8.58 -8.31 -1.81
C HIS A 2 -8.07 -6.87 -1.90
N ILE A 3 -7.58 -6.48 -3.08
CA ILE A 3 -7.10 -5.11 -3.31
C ILE A 3 -8.27 -4.26 -3.80
N VAL A 4 -8.53 -3.16 -3.11
CA VAL A 4 -9.62 -2.25 -3.44
C VAL A 4 -9.04 -0.98 -4.04
N THR A 5 -9.69 -0.54 -5.12
CA THR A 5 -9.31 0.63 -5.90
C THR A 5 -8.05 0.37 -6.74
N ARG A 6 -8.10 -0.73 -7.50
CA ARG A 6 -7.00 -1.09 -8.42
C ARG A 6 -6.73 0.00 -9.46
N LYS A 7 -7.73 0.80 -9.78
CA LYS A 7 -7.56 1.90 -10.70
C LYS A 7 -6.44 2.85 -10.26
N ARG A 8 -6.28 3.05 -8.96
CA ARG A 8 -5.20 3.90 -8.45
C ARG A 8 -3.82 3.34 -8.73
N LEU A 9 -3.68 2.01 -8.73
CA LEU A 9 -2.43 1.36 -9.13
C LEU A 9 -2.18 1.54 -10.63
N SER A 10 -3.22 1.40 -11.44
CA SER A 10 -3.12 1.64 -12.87
C SER A 10 -2.67 3.08 -13.17
N ASP A 11 -3.26 4.03 -12.46
CA ASP A 11 -2.91 5.45 -12.63
C ASP A 11 -1.48 5.71 -12.18
N ALA A 12 -1.04 5.05 -11.11
CA ALA A 12 0.35 5.18 -10.64
C ALA A 12 1.34 4.70 -11.69
N VAL A 13 1.05 3.58 -12.34
CA VAL A 13 1.91 3.03 -13.40
C VAL A 13 1.96 3.98 -14.60
N LYS A 14 0.83 4.60 -14.94
CA LYS A 14 0.80 5.56 -16.05
C LYS A 14 1.66 6.78 -15.76
N GLN A 15 1.64 7.26 -14.53
CA GLN A 15 2.44 8.43 -14.13
C GLN A 15 3.91 8.07 -13.91
N HIS A 16 4.19 6.85 -13.46
CA HIS A 16 5.53 6.40 -13.10
C HIS A 16 5.79 5.02 -13.69
N PRO A 17 6.01 4.93 -15.02
CA PRO A 17 6.19 3.62 -15.67
C PRO A 17 7.35 2.81 -15.11
N SER A 18 8.37 3.46 -14.53
CA SER A 18 9.50 2.75 -13.94
C SER A 18 9.12 1.90 -12.74
N ALA A 19 7.97 2.14 -12.14
CA ALA A 19 7.49 1.37 -11.00
C ALA A 19 6.58 0.20 -11.39
N ALA A 20 6.29 0.03 -12.67
CA ALA A 20 5.28 -0.93 -13.14
C ALA A 20 5.58 -2.36 -12.70
N ASP A 21 6.81 -2.82 -12.90
CA ASP A 21 7.18 -4.20 -12.59
C ASP A 21 7.08 -4.49 -11.09
N GLU A 22 7.52 -3.54 -10.29
CA GLU A 22 7.48 -3.73 -8.83
C GLU A 22 6.06 -3.65 -8.29
N ILE A 23 5.23 -2.79 -8.85
CA ILE A 23 3.80 -2.73 -8.48
C ILE A 23 3.11 -4.04 -8.84
N GLU A 24 3.43 -4.61 -10.00
CA GLU A 24 2.86 -5.90 -10.39
C GLU A 24 3.29 -7.00 -9.41
N ALA A 25 4.57 -7.04 -9.06
CA ALA A 25 5.07 -8.02 -8.09
C ALA A 25 4.40 -7.83 -6.72
N TRP A 26 4.27 -6.58 -6.27
CA TRP A 26 3.59 -6.26 -5.03
C TRP A 26 2.14 -6.76 -5.04
N THR A 27 1.43 -6.52 -6.14
CA THR A 27 0.05 -6.95 -6.29
C THR A 27 -0.08 -8.47 -6.15
N GLY A 28 0.80 -9.22 -6.81
CA GLY A 28 0.78 -10.68 -6.71
C GLY A 28 1.00 -11.18 -5.29
N ILE A 29 1.95 -10.59 -4.60
CA ILE A 29 2.25 -10.97 -3.22
C ILE A 29 1.07 -10.68 -2.30
N VAL A 30 0.46 -9.50 -2.45
CA VAL A 30 -0.67 -9.11 -1.60
C VAL A 30 -1.88 -9.98 -1.85
N GLU A 31 -2.16 -10.29 -3.10
CA GLU A 31 -3.31 -11.14 -3.42
C GLU A 31 -3.17 -12.55 -2.86
N ALA A 32 -1.94 -13.05 -2.77
CA ALA A 32 -1.67 -14.36 -2.20
C ALA A 32 -1.63 -14.36 -0.67
N ALA A 33 -1.53 -13.17 -0.06
CA ALA A 33 -1.40 -13.06 1.38
C ALA A 33 -2.75 -13.11 2.08
N ARG A 34 -2.70 -13.40 3.37
CA ARG A 34 -3.86 -13.35 4.25
C ARG A 34 -3.42 -12.83 5.62
N TRP A 35 -2.97 -11.59 5.63
CA TRP A 35 -2.41 -10.97 6.82
C TRP A 35 -3.47 -10.73 7.89
N GLN A 36 -3.16 -11.09 9.12
CA GLN A 36 -4.04 -10.92 10.26
C GLN A 36 -3.66 -9.72 11.13
N ASN A 37 -2.46 -9.18 10.93
CA ASN A 37 -1.97 -8.03 11.69
C ASN A 37 -0.77 -7.44 10.97
N PHE A 38 -0.30 -6.29 11.46
CA PHE A 38 0.84 -5.61 10.84
C PHE A 38 2.14 -6.41 10.94
N LEU A 39 2.31 -7.18 12.01
CA LEU A 39 3.52 -8.00 12.14
C LEU A 39 3.68 -8.93 10.94
N GLU A 40 2.57 -9.50 10.46
CA GLU A 40 2.61 -10.38 9.29
C GLU A 40 2.94 -9.59 8.02
N VAL A 41 2.44 -8.36 7.89
CA VAL A 41 2.81 -7.49 6.77
C VAL A 41 4.32 -7.25 6.77
N SER A 42 4.88 -6.88 7.91
CA SER A 42 6.30 -6.56 8.02
C SER A 42 7.19 -7.78 7.84
N SER A 43 6.68 -8.97 8.10
CA SER A 43 7.41 -10.22 7.82
C SER A 43 7.56 -10.45 6.33
N THR A 44 6.58 -10.03 5.54
CA THR A 44 6.63 -10.15 4.09
C THR A 44 7.37 -8.97 3.45
N PHE A 45 7.06 -7.76 3.90
CA PHE A 45 7.68 -6.53 3.39
C PHE A 45 8.39 -5.84 4.56
N LYS A 46 9.67 -6.08 4.69
CA LYS A 46 10.43 -5.63 5.87
C LYS A 46 10.49 -4.12 6.01
N ASP A 47 10.37 -3.40 4.90
CA ASP A 47 10.40 -1.95 4.91
C ASP A 47 9.01 -1.32 5.08
N ALA A 48 7.97 -2.13 5.23
CA ALA A 48 6.63 -1.59 5.45
C ALA A 48 6.57 -0.85 6.78
N ASP A 49 5.84 0.25 6.80
CA ASP A 49 5.74 1.11 7.96
C ASP A 49 4.27 1.34 8.32
N ASN A 50 4.00 1.42 9.62
CA ASN A 50 2.66 1.70 10.12
C ASN A 50 2.64 3.13 10.65
N VAL A 51 1.96 4.03 9.93
CA VAL A 51 1.96 5.45 10.23
C VAL A 51 0.52 5.91 10.42
N ASN A 52 0.12 6.15 11.65
CA ASN A 52 -1.20 6.69 11.98
C ASN A 52 -2.36 5.93 11.34
N GLY A 53 -2.28 4.60 11.33
CA GLY A 53 -3.32 3.77 10.75
C GLY A 53 -3.15 3.47 9.27
N TYR A 54 -2.22 4.14 8.61
CA TYR A 54 -1.83 3.78 7.25
C TYR A 54 -0.74 2.74 7.28
N VAL A 55 -0.72 1.88 6.27
CA VAL A 55 0.42 0.99 6.02
C VAL A 55 1.09 1.47 4.74
N VAL A 56 2.36 1.82 4.85
CA VAL A 56 3.12 2.45 3.78
C VAL A 56 4.17 1.48 3.29
N PHE A 57 4.15 1.21 1.99
CA PHE A 57 5.12 0.33 1.34
C PHE A 57 6.10 1.15 0.51
N ASN A 58 7.38 0.81 0.60
CA ASN A 58 8.40 1.42 -0.24
C ASN A 58 8.41 0.69 -1.59
N ILE A 59 8.37 1.47 -2.67
CA ILE A 59 8.45 0.95 -4.03
C ILE A 59 9.69 1.55 -4.67
N ARG A 60 10.45 0.74 -5.40
CA ARG A 60 11.73 1.17 -5.99
C ARG A 60 12.65 1.72 -4.89
N ARG A 61 12.80 0.94 -3.83
CA ARG A 61 13.54 1.34 -2.63
C ARG A 61 12.90 2.58 -2.01
N ASN A 62 13.56 3.71 -2.07
CA ASN A 62 13.08 4.96 -1.48
C ASN A 62 12.38 5.88 -2.47
N ARG A 63 12.23 5.49 -3.71
CA ARG A 63 11.72 6.41 -4.74
C ARG A 63 10.26 6.73 -4.56
N PHE A 64 9.47 5.72 -4.21
CA PHE A 64 8.01 5.89 -4.11
C PHE A 64 7.50 5.30 -2.82
N ARG A 65 6.35 5.82 -2.39
CA ARG A 65 5.60 5.33 -1.24
C ARG A 65 4.20 4.98 -1.69
N LEU A 66 3.81 3.73 -1.45
CA LEU A 66 2.44 3.28 -1.68
C LEU A 66 1.71 3.31 -0.35
N ILE A 67 0.72 4.18 -0.23
CA ILE A 67 -0.01 4.38 1.02
C ILE A 67 -1.32 3.61 0.95
N THR A 68 -1.54 2.76 1.94
CA THR A 68 -2.71 1.89 2.00
C THR A 68 -3.38 1.95 3.37
N VAL A 69 -4.61 1.47 3.41
CA VAL A 69 -5.29 1.12 4.67
C VAL A 69 -5.63 -0.35 4.57
N ILE A 70 -5.28 -1.12 5.60
CA ILE A 70 -5.51 -2.56 5.60
C ILE A 70 -6.57 -2.93 6.62
N HIS A 71 -7.59 -3.65 6.15
CA HIS A 71 -8.53 -4.34 7.03
C HIS A 71 -8.09 -5.80 7.05
N TYR A 72 -7.58 -6.22 8.20
CA TYR A 72 -6.90 -7.50 8.31
C TYR A 72 -7.87 -8.68 8.20
N ALA A 73 -7.33 -9.81 7.75
CA ALA A 73 -8.09 -11.05 7.65
C ALA A 73 -8.44 -11.55 9.04
N LYS A 74 -9.60 -12.17 9.14
CA LYS A 74 -10.05 -12.86 10.35
C LYS A 74 -10.90 -14.06 9.93
N ALA A 75 -11.42 -14.79 10.91
CA ALA A 75 -12.22 -15.96 10.61
C ALA A 75 -13.33 -15.61 9.62
N GLY A 76 -13.37 -16.31 8.50
CA GLY A 76 -14.40 -16.11 7.48
C GLY A 76 -14.17 -14.98 6.50
N THR A 77 -13.07 -14.22 6.61
CA THR A 77 -12.77 -13.14 5.66
C THR A 77 -11.32 -13.19 5.22
N GLN A 78 -11.06 -12.72 4.00
CA GLN A 78 -9.68 -12.67 3.49
C GLN A 78 -8.99 -11.32 3.73
N GLY A 79 -9.73 -10.33 4.22
CA GLY A 79 -9.19 -9.00 4.42
C GLY A 79 -9.11 -8.18 3.14
N HIS A 80 -8.86 -6.89 3.32
CA HIS A 80 -8.84 -5.93 2.20
C HIS A 80 -7.66 -4.99 2.36
N VAL A 81 -7.06 -4.63 1.22
CA VAL A 81 -6.03 -3.59 1.15
C VAL A 81 -6.58 -2.47 0.27
N TYR A 82 -6.81 -1.31 0.89
CA TYR A 82 -7.34 -0.13 0.18
C TYR A 82 -6.18 0.74 -0.26
N ILE A 83 -6.13 1.02 -1.57
CA ILE A 83 -5.08 1.89 -2.12
C ILE A 83 -5.50 3.33 -1.92
N ARG A 84 -4.65 4.12 -1.26
CA ARG A 84 -4.95 5.53 -0.99
C ARG A 84 -4.15 6.46 -1.88
N SER A 85 -2.84 6.33 -1.89
CA SER A 85 -1.99 7.24 -2.65
C SER A 85 -0.73 6.51 -3.11
N PHE A 86 -0.16 6.98 -4.22
CA PHE A 86 1.14 6.56 -4.66
C PHE A 86 1.97 7.83 -4.89
N LEU A 87 2.97 8.04 -4.05
CA LEU A 87 3.68 9.30 -3.97
C LEU A 87 5.16 9.09 -4.19
N THR A 88 5.81 10.11 -4.78
CA THR A 88 7.27 10.15 -4.77
C THR A 88 7.74 10.38 -3.34
N HIS A 89 9.03 10.12 -3.07
CA HIS A 89 9.59 10.37 -1.75
C HIS A 89 9.36 11.84 -1.33
N LYS A 90 9.56 12.76 -2.24
CA LYS A 90 9.37 14.18 -1.96
C LYS A 90 7.92 14.51 -1.64
N GLU A 91 7.00 13.95 -2.41
CA GLU A 91 5.56 14.18 -2.15
C GLU A 91 5.14 13.58 -0.82
N TYR A 92 5.70 12.44 -0.48
CA TYR A 92 5.38 11.75 0.77
C TYR A 92 5.74 12.60 1.99
N ASP A 93 6.82 13.37 1.90
CA ASP A 93 7.26 14.20 3.02
C ASP A 93 6.27 15.31 3.37
N ASN A 94 5.33 15.61 2.48
CA ASN A 94 4.28 16.59 2.75
C ASN A 94 2.96 15.86 3.02
N PRO A 95 2.49 15.82 4.29
CA PRO A 95 1.26 15.11 4.64
C PRO A 95 0.02 15.59 3.90
N ALA A 96 0.04 16.78 3.34
CA ALA A 96 -1.10 17.29 2.57
C ALA A 96 -1.36 16.47 1.30
N ASN A 97 -0.37 15.71 0.83
CA ASN A 97 -0.51 14.88 -0.36
C ASN A 97 -1.17 13.53 -0.08
N TRP A 98 -1.29 13.15 1.20
CA TRP A 98 -1.90 11.89 1.58
C TRP A 98 -3.42 11.99 1.49
N ASP A 99 -4.08 10.85 1.34
CA ASP A 99 -5.55 10.83 1.33
C ASP A 99 -6.07 11.01 2.75
N ARG A 100 -6.48 12.23 3.06
CA ARG A 100 -6.87 12.60 4.41
C ARG A 100 -8.22 12.06 4.84
N ARG A 101 -9.05 11.60 3.90
CA ARG A 101 -10.36 11.09 4.24
C ARG A 101 -10.29 9.91 5.18
N PHE A 102 -9.18 9.18 5.15
CA PHE A 102 -9.01 7.99 5.96
C PHE A 102 -8.02 8.17 7.09
N GLY A 103 -7.20 9.20 7.03
CA GLY A 103 -6.24 9.51 8.08
C GLY A 103 -6.87 10.04 9.34
N THR A 104 -8.12 10.38 9.30
CA THR A 104 -8.84 10.92 10.45
C THR A 104 -9.49 9.87 11.31
N LYS A 105 -9.40 8.64 10.92
CA LYS A 105 -10.01 7.56 11.70
C LYS A 105 -9.43 7.40 13.05
#